data_da5034baad8d4a0e7e7284008c5b75f0
#
_entry.id   da5034baad8d4a0e7e7284008c5b75f0
#
_cell.length_a   1.000
_cell.length_b   1.000
_cell.length_c   1.000
_cell.angle_alpha   90.00
_cell.angle_beta   90.00
_cell.angle_gamma   90.00
#
_symmetry.space_group_name_H-M   'P 1'
#
loop_
_entity.id
_entity.type
_entity.pdbx_description
1 polymer ?
#
loop_
_entity_poly.entity_id
_entity_poly.type
_entity_poly.pdbx_seq_one_letter_code
_entity_poly.pdbx_strand_id
1 'polypeptide(L)'
;MTIKDLALKAKVSPGTVDRVIHNRGGVSKKTEKIINDLITKHNFKRNIAASVLAKNKNYKIVTLIPDSDDVFWESPGLGVEKASSKIKMFGFDVINYRFSQTEVNTYLTSFEKLLNEKPDGIILVPAFKEATRGILKKN
;
A
#
# COMPACT_ATOMS: atom_id res chain seq x y z
N MET A 1 -0.28 19.34 -13.62
CA MET A 1 1.16 19.62 -13.41
C MET A 1 1.87 18.32 -13.03
N THR A 2 3.05 18.08 -13.59
CA THR A 2 3.86 16.86 -13.38
C THR A 2 5.12 17.19 -12.56
N ILE A 3 5.85 16.15 -12.11
CA ILE A 3 7.18 16.32 -11.47
C ILE A 3 8.16 17.04 -12.41
N LYS A 4 8.07 16.78 -13.73
CA LYS A 4 8.88 17.47 -14.73
C LYS A 4 8.59 18.96 -14.80
N ASP A 5 7.32 19.35 -14.74
CA ASP A 5 6.91 20.75 -14.75
C ASP A 5 7.38 21.49 -13.48
N LEU A 6 7.30 20.82 -12.30
CA LEU A 6 7.85 21.36 -11.05
C LEU A 6 9.36 21.57 -11.14
N ALA A 7 10.07 20.58 -11.68
CA ALA A 7 11.51 20.63 -11.85
C ALA A 7 11.94 21.80 -12.75
N LEU A 8 11.25 22.01 -13.86
CA LEU A 8 11.45 23.15 -14.76
C LEU A 8 11.23 24.48 -14.03
N LYS A 9 10.11 24.61 -13.30
CA LYS A 9 9.79 25.85 -12.56
C LYS A 9 10.79 26.13 -11.43
N ALA A 10 11.25 25.10 -10.74
CA ALA A 10 12.25 25.21 -9.66
C ALA A 10 13.70 25.31 -10.20
N LYS A 11 13.92 25.13 -11.50
CA LYS A 11 15.24 25.07 -12.14
C LYS A 11 16.15 24.01 -11.54
N VAL A 12 15.60 22.82 -11.30
CA VAL A 12 16.30 21.65 -10.74
C VAL A 12 16.02 20.39 -11.54
N SER A 13 16.70 19.29 -11.24
CA SER A 13 16.39 18.00 -11.84
C SER A 13 15.08 17.40 -11.30
N PRO A 14 14.37 16.56 -12.08
CA PRO A 14 13.22 15.81 -11.58
C PRO A 14 13.54 14.95 -10.36
N GLY A 15 14.77 14.40 -10.27
CA GLY A 15 15.25 13.65 -9.11
C GLY A 15 15.36 14.49 -7.84
N THR A 16 15.71 15.79 -7.97
CA THR A 16 15.71 16.72 -6.83
C THR A 16 14.30 16.96 -6.30
N VAL A 17 13.32 17.14 -7.20
CA VAL A 17 11.90 17.27 -6.82
C VAL A 17 11.40 15.99 -6.15
N ASP A 18 11.73 14.81 -6.68
CA ASP A 18 11.36 13.52 -6.10
C ASP A 18 11.93 13.34 -4.69
N ARG A 19 13.16 13.75 -4.44
CA ARG A 19 13.78 13.72 -3.10
C ARG A 19 13.03 14.59 -2.10
N VAL A 20 12.62 15.80 -2.49
CA VAL A 20 11.85 16.71 -1.63
C VAL A 20 10.48 16.11 -1.32
N ILE A 21 9.75 15.63 -2.33
CA ILE A 21 8.42 15.03 -2.15
C ILE A 21 8.47 13.83 -1.19
N HIS A 22 9.56 13.07 -1.19
CA HIS A 22 9.71 11.86 -0.36
C HIS A 22 10.59 12.07 0.89
N ASN A 23 10.96 13.29 1.22
CA ASN A 23 11.83 13.62 2.37
C ASN A 23 13.13 12.78 2.43
N ARG A 24 13.75 12.50 1.26
CA ARG A 24 14.95 11.64 1.18
C ARG A 24 16.26 12.37 1.48
N GLY A 25 16.20 13.63 1.84
CA GLY A 25 17.40 14.45 2.11
C GLY A 25 18.27 14.73 0.89
N GLY A 26 19.46 15.33 1.14
CA GLY A 26 20.42 15.67 0.07
C GLY A 26 20.00 16.84 -0.82
N VAL A 27 19.06 17.67 -0.37
CA VAL A 27 18.62 18.91 -1.04
C VAL A 27 18.84 20.07 -0.07
N SER A 28 19.34 21.22 -0.59
CA SER A 28 19.52 22.41 0.24
C SER A 28 18.17 22.93 0.77
N LYS A 29 18.13 23.46 2.00
CA LYS A 29 16.93 24.05 2.58
C LYS A 29 16.29 25.12 1.70
N LYS A 30 17.11 25.90 0.98
CA LYS A 30 16.65 26.90 0.03
C LYS A 30 15.88 26.26 -1.14
N THR A 31 16.42 25.23 -1.72
CA THR A 31 15.81 24.49 -2.86
C THR A 31 14.54 23.77 -2.40
N GLU A 32 14.59 23.15 -1.23
CA GLU A 32 13.43 22.45 -0.63
C GLU A 32 12.27 23.43 -0.42
N LYS A 33 12.54 24.62 0.11
CA LYS A 33 11.53 25.67 0.28
C LYS A 33 10.90 26.08 -1.06
N ILE A 34 11.71 26.33 -2.09
CA ILE A 34 11.22 26.71 -3.43
C ILE A 34 10.28 25.63 -3.98
N ILE A 35 10.65 24.36 -3.84
CA ILE A 35 9.84 23.24 -4.35
C ILE A 35 8.52 23.13 -3.56
N ASN A 36 8.56 23.23 -2.22
CA ASN A 36 7.37 23.18 -1.38
C ASN A 36 6.41 24.35 -1.66
N ASP A 37 6.93 25.54 -1.87
CA ASP A 37 6.13 26.71 -2.25
C ASP A 37 5.43 26.49 -3.61
N LEU A 38 6.12 25.88 -4.58
CA LEU A 38 5.53 25.53 -5.87
C LEU A 38 4.47 24.43 -5.76
N ILE A 39 4.70 23.40 -4.92
CA ILE A 39 3.75 22.33 -4.63
C ILE A 39 2.45 22.94 -4.06
N THR A 40 2.57 23.81 -3.08
CA THR A 40 1.44 24.49 -2.43
C THR A 40 0.72 25.42 -3.40
N LYS A 41 1.45 26.31 -4.07
CA LYS A 41 0.92 27.29 -5.02
C LYS A 41 0.09 26.65 -6.14
N HIS A 42 0.53 25.49 -6.62
CA HIS A 42 -0.12 24.80 -7.73
C HIS A 42 -1.01 23.63 -7.30
N ASN A 43 -1.26 23.47 -6.00
CA ASN A 43 -2.02 22.33 -5.44
C ASN A 43 -1.59 21.00 -6.06
N PHE A 44 -0.26 20.81 -6.16
CA PHE A 44 0.28 19.62 -6.81
C PHE A 44 -0.04 18.37 -5.98
N LYS A 45 -0.82 17.48 -6.57
CA LYS A 45 -1.04 16.14 -6.03
C LYS A 45 -0.39 15.13 -6.97
N ARG A 46 0.46 14.28 -6.40
CA ARG A 46 1.07 13.19 -7.16
C ARG A 46 -0.02 12.28 -7.71
N ASN A 47 -0.04 12.09 -9.01
CA ASN A 47 -0.90 11.09 -9.62
C ASN A 47 -0.28 9.70 -9.42
N ILE A 48 -0.67 9.02 -8.33
CA ILE A 48 -0.19 7.68 -7.99
C ILE A 48 -0.55 6.70 -9.12
N ALA A 49 -1.74 6.83 -9.71
CA ALA A 49 -2.20 6.01 -10.81
C ALA A 49 -1.27 6.10 -12.03
N ALA A 50 -0.92 7.32 -12.44
CA ALA A 50 0.02 7.52 -13.55
C ALA A 50 1.41 6.97 -13.23
N SER A 51 1.85 7.04 -11.96
CA SER A 51 3.14 6.49 -11.52
C SER A 51 3.16 4.97 -11.54
N VAL A 52 2.08 4.31 -11.17
CA VAL A 52 1.94 2.84 -11.19
C VAL A 52 1.86 2.34 -12.64
N LEU A 53 1.03 2.97 -13.46
CA LEU A 53 0.93 2.67 -14.89
C LEU A 53 2.28 2.82 -15.63
N ALA A 54 3.05 3.87 -15.30
CA ALA A 54 4.36 4.09 -15.90
C ALA A 54 5.40 3.02 -15.49
N LYS A 55 5.21 2.36 -14.34
CA LYS A 55 6.08 1.28 -13.87
C LYS A 55 5.70 -0.09 -14.46
N ASN A 56 4.54 -0.21 -15.07
CA ASN A 56 3.96 -1.46 -15.61
C ASN A 56 4.11 -2.65 -14.62
N LYS A 57 3.96 -2.36 -13.31
CA LYS A 57 4.09 -3.34 -12.22
C LYS A 57 2.74 -3.53 -11.55
N ASN A 58 2.29 -4.77 -11.51
CA ASN A 58 1.16 -5.15 -10.67
C ASN A 58 1.66 -5.50 -9.27
N TYR A 59 0.90 -5.09 -8.26
CA TYR A 59 1.16 -5.38 -6.86
C TYR A 59 0.10 -6.34 -6.34
N LYS A 60 0.53 -7.40 -5.69
CA LYS A 60 -0.36 -8.37 -5.04
C LYS A 60 -0.43 -8.06 -3.56
N ILE A 61 -1.62 -7.71 -3.08
CA ILE A 61 -1.91 -7.52 -1.65
C ILE A 61 -2.78 -8.68 -1.20
N VAL A 62 -2.39 -9.33 -0.11
CA VAL A 62 -3.22 -10.39 0.46
C VAL A 62 -3.73 -9.98 1.83
N THR A 63 -5.01 -10.17 2.07
CA THR A 63 -5.64 -9.92 3.36
C THR A 63 -6.00 -11.23 4.02
N LEU A 64 -5.89 -11.29 5.34
CA LEU A 64 -6.31 -12.41 6.17
C LEU A 64 -7.13 -11.85 7.34
N ILE A 65 -8.45 -11.99 7.24
CA ILE A 65 -9.41 -11.43 8.20
C ILE A 65 -10.38 -12.52 8.67
N PRO A 66 -10.99 -12.37 9.86
CA PRO A 66 -11.99 -13.31 10.35
C PRO A 66 -13.19 -13.45 9.42
N ASP A 67 -13.88 -14.61 9.51
CA ASP A 67 -15.14 -14.83 8.85
C ASP A 67 -16.22 -13.86 9.37
N SER A 68 -17.26 -13.65 8.56
CA SER A 68 -18.31 -12.67 8.82
C SER A 68 -19.43 -13.17 9.74
N ASP A 69 -19.23 -14.29 10.44
CA ASP A 69 -20.22 -14.80 11.42
C ASP A 69 -20.42 -13.82 12.60
N ASP A 70 -19.48 -12.90 12.79
CA ASP A 70 -19.60 -11.76 13.69
C ASP A 70 -19.89 -10.50 12.89
N VAL A 71 -20.96 -9.79 13.22
CA VAL A 71 -21.37 -8.51 12.61
C VAL A 71 -20.22 -7.49 12.56
N PHE A 72 -19.31 -7.55 13.54
CA PHE A 72 -18.13 -6.69 13.57
C PHE A 72 -17.22 -6.91 12.33
N TRP A 73 -17.04 -8.17 11.89
CA TRP A 73 -16.15 -8.50 10.77
C TRP A 73 -16.80 -8.43 9.38
N GLU A 74 -18.12 -8.34 9.33
CA GLU A 74 -18.84 -8.11 8.06
C GLU A 74 -18.42 -6.79 7.41
N SER A 75 -18.42 -5.70 8.18
CA SER A 75 -18.08 -4.35 7.69
C SER A 75 -16.65 -4.24 7.16
N PRO A 76 -15.58 -4.70 7.86
CA PRO A 76 -14.23 -4.79 7.32
C PRO A 76 -14.14 -5.62 6.04
N GLY A 77 -14.86 -6.75 5.95
CA GLY A 77 -14.89 -7.59 4.76
C GLY A 77 -15.41 -6.85 3.53
N LEU A 78 -16.57 -6.22 3.65
CA LEU A 78 -17.16 -5.38 2.60
C LEU A 78 -16.23 -4.21 2.25
N GLY A 79 -15.55 -3.64 3.24
CA GLY A 79 -14.55 -2.59 3.05
C GLY A 79 -13.40 -3.03 2.16
N VAL A 80 -12.85 -4.23 2.39
CA VAL A 80 -11.80 -4.83 1.56
C VAL A 80 -12.28 -5.04 0.13
N GLU A 81 -13.46 -5.61 -0.08
CA GLU A 81 -14.03 -5.85 -1.42
C GLU A 81 -14.23 -4.54 -2.19
N LYS A 82 -14.82 -3.54 -1.54
CA LYS A 82 -15.05 -2.23 -2.13
C LYS A 82 -13.74 -1.50 -2.45
N ALA A 83 -12.73 -1.62 -1.59
CA ALA A 83 -11.42 -1.04 -1.83
C ALA A 83 -10.70 -1.75 -2.98
N SER A 84 -10.70 -3.10 -3.01
CA SER A 84 -10.05 -3.91 -4.05
C SER A 84 -10.55 -3.56 -5.43
N SER A 85 -11.88 -3.44 -5.60
CA SER A 85 -12.51 -3.05 -6.87
C SER A 85 -12.01 -1.69 -7.38
N LYS A 86 -11.81 -0.72 -6.46
CA LYS A 86 -11.36 0.64 -6.80
C LYS A 86 -9.88 0.71 -7.16
N ILE A 87 -9.04 -0.11 -6.52
CA ILE A 87 -7.58 -0.03 -6.72
C ILE A 87 -7.07 -0.98 -7.80
N LYS A 88 -7.90 -1.90 -8.29
CA LYS A 88 -7.57 -2.83 -9.37
C LYS A 88 -7.11 -2.09 -10.64
N MET A 89 -7.78 -1.00 -11.00
CA MET A 89 -7.39 -0.17 -12.14
C MET A 89 -6.01 0.49 -12.00
N PHE A 90 -5.45 0.51 -10.78
CA PHE A 90 -4.11 1.04 -10.50
C PHE A 90 -3.04 -0.06 -10.40
N GLY A 91 -3.34 -1.27 -10.88
CA GLY A 91 -2.41 -2.40 -10.85
C GLY A 91 -2.25 -3.04 -9.48
N PHE A 92 -3.24 -2.90 -8.60
CA PHE A 92 -3.29 -3.64 -7.34
C PHE A 92 -4.28 -4.80 -7.45
N ASP A 93 -3.78 -6.01 -7.23
CA ASP A 93 -4.59 -7.21 -7.10
C ASP A 93 -4.72 -7.56 -5.62
N VAL A 94 -5.95 -7.70 -5.12
CA VAL A 94 -6.21 -7.99 -3.71
C VAL A 94 -6.87 -9.35 -3.59
N ILE A 95 -6.21 -10.25 -2.87
CA ILE A 95 -6.74 -11.58 -2.55
C ILE A 95 -7.15 -11.56 -1.07
N ASN A 96 -8.38 -11.98 -0.79
CA ASN A 96 -8.90 -11.99 0.57
C ASN A 96 -9.08 -13.43 1.07
N TYR A 97 -8.28 -13.81 2.07
CA TYR A 97 -8.45 -15.05 2.82
C TYR A 97 -9.22 -14.80 4.11
N ARG A 98 -10.02 -15.77 4.49
CA ARG A 98 -10.82 -15.76 5.70
C ARG A 98 -10.42 -16.90 6.63
N PHE A 99 -10.70 -16.76 7.93
CA PHE A 99 -10.48 -17.78 8.94
C PHE A 99 -11.52 -17.70 10.06
N SER A 100 -11.81 -18.84 10.70
CA SER A 100 -12.65 -18.89 11.91
C SER A 100 -11.89 -18.37 13.13
N GLN A 101 -12.52 -17.50 13.93
CA GLN A 101 -11.95 -16.98 15.16
C GLN A 101 -11.79 -18.04 16.27
N THR A 102 -12.52 -19.15 16.16
CA THR A 102 -12.52 -20.23 17.14
C THR A 102 -11.61 -21.40 16.75
N GLU A 103 -11.19 -21.49 15.48
CA GLU A 103 -10.45 -22.62 14.94
C GLU A 103 -9.08 -22.21 14.43
N VAL A 104 -8.03 -22.43 15.25
CA VAL A 104 -6.65 -22.09 14.90
C VAL A 104 -6.17 -22.73 13.60
N ASN A 105 -6.65 -23.93 13.27
CA ASN A 105 -6.24 -24.64 12.05
C ASN A 105 -6.69 -23.91 10.79
N THR A 106 -7.87 -23.29 10.79
CA THR A 106 -8.34 -22.49 9.65
C THR A 106 -7.45 -21.26 9.44
N TYR A 107 -6.99 -20.64 10.52
CA TYR A 107 -6.04 -19.53 10.48
C TYR A 107 -4.69 -19.96 9.90
N LEU A 108 -4.12 -21.06 10.41
CA LEU A 108 -2.82 -21.57 9.94
C LEU A 108 -2.86 -21.93 8.47
N THR A 109 -3.89 -22.68 8.03
CA THR A 109 -4.07 -23.07 6.62
C THR A 109 -4.23 -21.85 5.71
N SER A 110 -5.02 -20.86 6.13
CA SER A 110 -5.21 -19.64 5.35
C SER A 110 -3.93 -18.79 5.31
N PHE A 111 -3.14 -18.80 6.39
CA PHE A 111 -1.85 -18.10 6.42
C PHE A 111 -0.82 -18.74 5.49
N GLU A 112 -0.76 -20.07 5.42
CA GLU A 112 0.10 -20.79 4.47
C GLU A 112 -0.27 -20.49 3.01
N LYS A 113 -1.58 -20.52 2.69
CA LYS A 113 -2.07 -20.12 1.37
C LYS A 113 -1.66 -18.68 1.04
N LEU A 114 -1.80 -17.76 2.00
CA LEU A 114 -1.40 -16.36 1.86
C LEU A 114 0.09 -16.23 1.51
N LEU A 115 0.97 -16.95 2.19
CA LEU A 115 2.41 -16.90 1.93
C LEU A 115 2.77 -17.48 0.55
N ASN A 116 2.08 -18.54 0.13
CA ASN A 116 2.28 -19.16 -1.19
C ASN A 116 1.92 -18.22 -2.35
N GLU A 117 1.07 -17.22 -2.11
CA GLU A 117 0.77 -16.17 -3.09
C GLU A 117 1.95 -15.25 -3.40
N LYS A 118 3.01 -15.28 -2.58
CA LYS A 118 4.17 -14.38 -2.68
C LYS A 118 3.76 -12.91 -2.80
N PRO A 119 2.98 -12.38 -1.85
CA PRO A 119 2.43 -11.04 -1.94
C PRO A 119 3.50 -9.95 -1.81
N ASP A 120 3.25 -8.79 -2.45
CA ASP A 120 4.03 -7.57 -2.22
C ASP A 120 3.65 -6.89 -0.87
N GLY A 121 2.47 -7.18 -0.34
CA GLY A 121 2.01 -6.67 0.96
C GLY A 121 0.95 -7.56 1.60
N ILE A 122 0.95 -7.58 2.93
CA ILE A 122 0.04 -8.39 3.74
C ILE A 122 -0.70 -7.49 4.72
N ILE A 123 -2.02 -7.67 4.81
CA ILE A 123 -2.87 -7.07 5.84
C ILE A 123 -3.54 -8.21 6.60
N LEU A 124 -3.24 -8.38 7.87
CA LEU A 124 -3.78 -9.48 8.65
C LEU A 124 -4.31 -9.06 10.03
N VAL A 125 -5.28 -9.81 10.52
CA VAL A 125 -5.73 -9.76 11.90
C VAL A 125 -4.99 -10.84 12.69
N PRO A 126 -4.13 -10.49 13.68
CA PRO A 126 -3.32 -11.46 14.44
C PRO A 126 -4.14 -12.10 15.57
N ALA A 127 -5.20 -12.83 15.21
CA ALA A 127 -6.14 -13.43 16.16
C ALA A 127 -5.44 -14.46 17.09
N PHE A 128 -4.50 -15.22 16.55
CA PHE A 128 -3.75 -16.23 17.28
C PHE A 128 -2.28 -15.79 17.42
N LYS A 129 -1.99 -15.00 18.44
CA LYS A 129 -0.72 -14.30 18.64
C LYS A 129 0.52 -15.18 18.51
N GLU A 130 0.55 -16.33 19.19
CA GLU A 130 1.71 -17.23 19.18
C GLU A 130 1.88 -17.91 17.82
N ALA A 131 0.79 -18.33 17.17
CA ALA A 131 0.80 -18.89 15.82
C ALA A 131 1.32 -17.86 14.81
N THR A 132 0.80 -16.63 14.86
CA THR A 132 1.24 -15.51 13.99
C THR A 132 2.74 -15.24 14.19
N ARG A 133 3.19 -15.13 15.44
CA ARG A 133 4.61 -14.91 15.76
C ARG A 133 5.51 -16.04 15.25
N GLY A 134 5.05 -17.29 15.38
CA GLY A 134 5.78 -18.48 14.93
C GLY A 134 5.99 -18.47 13.41
N ILE A 135 4.98 -18.09 12.64
CA ILE A 135 5.06 -18.02 11.17
C ILE A 135 5.95 -16.85 10.73
N LEU A 136 5.75 -15.65 11.28
CA LEU A 136 6.53 -14.45 10.89
C LEU A 136 8.01 -14.53 11.23
N LYS A 137 8.42 -15.40 12.17
CA LYS A 137 9.84 -15.62 12.49
C LYS A 137 10.53 -16.59 11.52
N LYS A 138 9.77 -17.41 10.81
CA LYS A 138 10.29 -18.43 9.86
C LYS A 138 10.42 -17.90 8.43
N ASN A 139 9.77 -16.80 8.13
CA ASN A 139 9.74 -16.14 6.82
C ASN A 139 10.30 -14.71 6.90
#